data_05dce48c8e18b915bedd989b490faec3
#
_entry.id   05dce48c8e18b915bedd989b490faec3
#
_cell.length_a   1.000
_cell.length_b   1.000
_cell.length_c   1.000
_cell.angle_alpha   90.00
_cell.angle_beta   90.00
_cell.angle_gamma   90.00
#
_symmetry.space_group_name_H-M   'P 1'
#
loop_
_entity.id
_entity.type
_entity.pdbx_description
1 polymer ?
#
loop_
_entity_poly.entity_id
_entity_poly.type
_entity_poly.pdbx_seq_one_letter_code
_entity_poly.pdbx_strand_id
1 'polypeptide(L)'
;MRAGIYARVSTNNGHQNPEMQLRELREFCQRRGWEIAGEYTDNGVSGAREHRPQLDRLLADCRKRLVDAVVVYRYDRFARSLRQLVNALEEFRALGIGFVSLHEGVDTSTPNGRLVFGIFASIAEFERELIRDRVRSGLAAAKARGKRLGRPPAAVDAHKVAVLHNAGRSYASIAHELGSNTRTIRRALQRGENPFARVSVTA
;
A
#
# COMPACT_ATOMS: atom_id res chain seq x y z
N MET A 1 21.27 -15.35 18.93
CA MET A 1 20.19 -14.64 18.20
C MET A 1 19.60 -15.60 17.18
N ARG A 2 18.28 -15.62 17.08
CA ARG A 2 17.55 -16.46 16.12
C ARG A 2 17.32 -15.65 14.83
N ALA A 3 17.91 -16.08 13.73
CA ALA A 3 17.85 -15.39 12.45
C ALA A 3 16.79 -16.02 11.55
N GLY A 4 15.90 -15.20 10.96
CA GLY A 4 15.08 -15.56 9.83
C GLY A 4 15.78 -15.13 8.54
N ILE A 5 16.15 -16.06 7.67
CA ILE A 5 16.78 -15.73 6.39
C ILE A 5 15.73 -15.70 5.28
N TYR A 6 15.75 -14.65 4.46
CA TYR A 6 14.80 -14.48 3.38
C TYR A 6 15.51 -14.31 2.02
N ALA A 7 15.09 -15.11 1.05
CA ALA A 7 15.56 -15.05 -0.32
C ALA A 7 14.38 -14.92 -1.30
N ARG A 8 14.58 -14.20 -2.40
CA ARG A 8 13.62 -14.09 -3.51
C ARG A 8 14.28 -14.25 -4.86
N VAL A 9 13.68 -15.07 -5.70
CA VAL A 9 14.12 -15.28 -7.08
C VAL A 9 13.11 -14.70 -8.05
N SER A 10 13.59 -13.95 -9.04
CA SER A 10 12.78 -13.54 -10.19
C SER A 10 12.93 -14.55 -11.31
N THR A 11 11.83 -15.02 -11.88
CA THR A 11 11.80 -16.01 -12.98
C THR A 11 12.45 -15.51 -14.28
N ASN A 12 12.72 -14.20 -14.42
CA ASN A 12 13.19 -13.60 -15.67
C ASN A 12 14.72 -13.53 -15.86
N ASN A 13 15.52 -13.86 -14.85
CA ASN A 13 16.98 -13.83 -14.98
C ASN A 13 17.55 -15.21 -14.64
N GLY A 14 17.75 -16.06 -15.64
CA GLY A 14 18.29 -17.41 -15.52
C GLY A 14 19.68 -17.58 -14.86
N HIS A 15 20.21 -16.52 -14.23
CA HIS A 15 21.54 -16.51 -13.58
C HIS A 15 21.50 -16.26 -12.06
N GLN A 16 20.35 -16.11 -11.43
CA GLN A 16 20.28 -15.93 -9.98
C GLN A 16 19.72 -17.18 -9.31
N ASN A 17 20.60 -18.10 -8.96
CA ASN A 17 20.25 -19.29 -8.18
C ASN A 17 19.89 -18.88 -6.75
N PRO A 18 18.66 -19.20 -6.24
CA PRO A 18 18.27 -18.94 -4.86
C PRO A 18 19.22 -19.60 -3.87
N GLU A 19 19.75 -20.76 -4.23
CA GLU A 19 20.66 -21.52 -3.39
C GLU A 19 21.97 -20.77 -3.13
N MET A 20 22.47 -20.00 -4.09
CA MET A 20 23.65 -19.15 -3.89
C MET A 20 23.36 -18.08 -2.82
N GLN A 21 22.19 -17.40 -2.91
CA GLN A 21 21.80 -16.40 -1.91
C GLN A 21 21.65 -17.05 -0.52
N LEU A 22 20.94 -18.16 -0.44
CA LEU A 22 20.75 -18.88 0.82
C LEU A 22 22.08 -19.35 1.42
N ARG A 23 23.02 -19.83 0.61
CA ARG A 23 24.36 -20.23 1.08
C ARG A 23 25.07 -19.06 1.73
N GLU A 24 25.11 -17.90 1.09
CA GLU A 24 25.78 -16.71 1.66
C GLU A 24 25.10 -16.24 2.95
N LEU A 25 23.75 -16.31 3.02
CA LEU A 25 22.99 -15.99 4.23
C LEU A 25 23.30 -16.96 5.37
N ARG A 26 23.38 -18.27 5.09
CA ARG A 26 23.75 -19.30 6.06
C ARG A 26 25.18 -19.10 6.58
N GLU A 27 26.13 -18.86 5.68
CA GLU A 27 27.53 -18.57 6.03
C GLU A 27 27.65 -17.31 6.89
N PHE A 28 26.87 -16.28 6.61
CA PHE A 28 26.84 -15.07 7.43
C PHE A 28 26.32 -15.35 8.84
N CYS A 29 25.20 -16.08 8.97
CA CYS A 29 24.64 -16.45 10.27
C CYS A 29 25.64 -17.30 11.07
N GLN A 30 26.29 -18.26 10.41
CA GLN A 30 27.30 -19.10 11.03
C GLN A 30 28.50 -18.29 11.56
N ARG A 31 29.04 -17.36 10.76
CA ARG A 31 30.14 -16.47 11.19
C ARG A 31 29.78 -15.59 12.38
N ARG A 32 28.47 -15.21 12.50
CA ARG A 32 27.96 -14.43 13.61
C ARG A 32 27.56 -15.27 14.83
N GLY A 33 27.62 -16.59 14.75
CA GLY A 33 27.13 -17.50 15.79
C GLY A 33 25.61 -17.38 15.99
N TRP A 34 24.86 -17.06 14.91
CA TRP A 34 23.41 -16.96 14.95
C TRP A 34 22.76 -18.27 14.56
N GLU A 35 21.74 -18.67 15.30
CA GLU A 35 20.89 -19.82 14.96
C GLU A 35 19.89 -19.44 13.87
N ILE A 36 19.73 -20.26 12.85
CA ILE A 36 18.73 -20.05 11.81
C ILE A 36 17.39 -20.61 12.28
N ALA A 37 16.48 -19.71 12.68
CA ALA A 37 15.14 -20.08 13.13
C ALA A 37 14.21 -20.48 11.98
N GLY A 38 14.47 -19.99 10.77
CA GLY A 38 13.69 -20.34 9.58
C GLY A 38 14.29 -19.80 8.30
N GLU A 39 14.06 -20.54 7.22
CA GLU A 39 14.38 -20.15 5.84
C GLU A 39 13.10 -19.86 5.08
N TYR A 40 13.01 -18.69 4.50
CA TYR A 40 11.81 -18.19 3.81
C TYR A 40 12.20 -17.85 2.38
N THR A 41 11.67 -18.61 1.42
CA THR A 41 12.03 -18.42 0.01
C THR A 41 10.77 -18.26 -0.83
N ASP A 42 10.64 -17.07 -1.47
CA ASP A 42 9.60 -16.83 -2.45
C ASP A 42 10.17 -16.99 -3.87
N ASN A 43 9.65 -17.95 -4.59
CA ASN A 43 9.95 -18.13 -6.02
C ASN A 43 9.07 -17.17 -6.82
N GLY A 44 9.70 -16.18 -7.46
CA GLY A 44 9.00 -15.09 -8.13
C GLY A 44 8.19 -15.57 -9.31
N VAL A 45 6.89 -15.32 -9.28
CA VAL A 45 6.03 -15.33 -10.45
C VAL A 45 6.06 -13.93 -11.07
N SER A 46 6.32 -13.83 -12.37
CA SER A 46 6.28 -12.56 -13.11
C SER A 46 4.85 -12.05 -13.17
N GLY A 47 4.59 -10.85 -12.62
CA GLY A 47 3.29 -10.20 -12.73
C GLY A 47 2.99 -9.19 -11.62
N ALA A 48 2.12 -8.23 -11.88
CA ALA A 48 1.76 -7.13 -10.98
C ALA A 48 1.09 -7.56 -9.65
N ARG A 49 0.75 -8.85 -9.49
CA ARG A 49 0.16 -9.46 -8.29
C ARG A 49 1.02 -10.60 -7.76
N GLU A 50 2.25 -10.28 -7.45
CA GLU A 50 3.13 -11.25 -6.82
C GLU A 50 2.75 -11.44 -5.35
N HIS A 51 2.10 -12.55 -5.06
CA HIS A 51 1.87 -13.00 -3.70
C HIS A 51 3.20 -13.51 -3.11
N ARG A 52 3.58 -13.09 -1.91
CA ARG A 52 4.82 -13.46 -1.21
C ARG A 52 4.52 -14.21 0.09
N PRO A 53 4.06 -15.46 0.00
CA PRO A 53 3.58 -16.19 1.17
C PRO A 53 4.69 -16.42 2.21
N GLN A 54 5.94 -16.58 1.75
CA GLN A 54 7.04 -16.79 2.68
C GLN A 54 7.49 -15.49 3.36
N LEU A 55 7.42 -14.35 2.67
CA LEU A 55 7.62 -13.05 3.32
C LEU A 55 6.53 -12.79 4.37
N ASP A 56 5.26 -13.06 4.05
CA ASP A 56 4.15 -12.89 4.97
C ASP A 56 4.31 -13.80 6.20
N ARG A 57 4.78 -15.04 5.99
CA ARG A 57 5.11 -15.97 7.07
C ARG A 57 6.26 -15.46 7.95
N LEU A 58 7.35 -14.97 7.34
CA LEU A 58 8.46 -14.37 8.08
C LEU A 58 7.98 -13.22 8.96
N LEU A 59 7.17 -12.29 8.41
CA LEU A 59 6.62 -11.17 9.18
C LEU A 59 5.71 -11.63 10.33
N ALA A 60 4.91 -12.67 10.10
CA ALA A 60 4.10 -13.28 11.17
C ALA A 60 4.95 -13.89 12.27
N ASP A 61 6.05 -14.58 11.93
CA ASP A 61 6.96 -15.17 12.89
C ASP A 61 7.76 -14.10 13.65
N CYS A 62 8.09 -12.97 12.99
CA CYS A 62 8.63 -11.77 13.63
C CYS A 62 7.67 -11.22 14.71
N ARG A 63 6.39 -11.06 14.39
CA ARG A 63 5.36 -10.58 15.34
C ARG A 63 5.18 -11.52 16.53
N LYS A 64 5.36 -12.82 16.33
CA LYS A 64 5.35 -13.85 17.38
C LYS A 64 6.67 -13.92 18.19
N ARG A 65 7.64 -13.07 17.84
CA ARG A 65 8.99 -13.07 18.45
C ARG A 65 9.72 -14.41 18.35
N LEU A 66 9.49 -15.15 17.27
CA LEU A 66 10.21 -16.38 16.96
C LEU A 66 11.55 -16.08 16.27
N VAL A 67 11.73 -14.86 15.77
CA VAL A 67 12.90 -14.35 15.06
C VAL A 67 13.40 -13.11 15.76
N ASP A 68 14.70 -13.01 16.00
CA ASP A 68 15.37 -11.86 16.62
C ASP A 68 16.05 -10.95 15.59
N ALA A 69 16.38 -11.51 14.41
CA ALA A 69 16.95 -10.76 13.30
C ALA A 69 16.48 -11.31 11.94
N VAL A 70 16.18 -10.42 11.00
CA VAL A 70 15.90 -10.76 9.61
C VAL A 70 17.15 -10.50 8.78
N VAL A 71 17.59 -11.50 8.02
CA VAL A 71 18.79 -11.42 7.17
C VAL A 71 18.39 -11.64 5.73
N VAL A 72 18.76 -10.70 4.86
CA VAL A 72 18.45 -10.75 3.44
C VAL A 72 19.72 -10.57 2.61
N TYR A 73 19.72 -11.10 1.39
CA TYR A 73 20.86 -10.94 0.48
C TYR A 73 21.00 -9.48 0.01
N ARG A 74 19.84 -8.88 -0.40
CA ARG A 74 19.71 -7.48 -0.81
C ARG A 74 18.36 -6.94 -0.38
N TYR A 75 18.27 -5.64 -0.07
CA TYR A 75 17.01 -5.01 0.33
C TYR A 75 15.97 -5.02 -0.79
N ASP A 76 16.36 -4.98 -2.09
CA ASP A 76 15.44 -5.05 -3.23
C ASP A 76 14.80 -6.45 -3.39
N ARG A 77 15.36 -7.48 -2.78
CA ARG A 77 14.73 -8.81 -2.66
C ARG A 77 13.64 -8.82 -1.58
N PHE A 78 13.85 -8.06 -0.54
CA PHE A 78 12.91 -7.93 0.56
C PHE A 78 11.76 -6.95 0.24
N ALA A 79 12.07 -5.73 -0.20
CA ALA A 79 11.11 -4.67 -0.48
C ALA A 79 11.09 -4.30 -1.96
N ARG A 80 9.92 -3.87 -2.48
CA ARG A 80 9.73 -3.41 -3.87
C ARG A 80 9.85 -1.90 -4.01
N SER A 81 9.83 -1.19 -2.92
CA SER A 81 9.96 0.26 -2.85
C SER A 81 10.64 0.65 -1.55
N LEU A 82 11.27 1.83 -1.56
CA LEU A 82 11.86 2.41 -0.35
C LEU A 82 10.83 2.54 0.77
N ARG A 83 9.61 2.93 0.43
CA ARG A 83 8.50 3.05 1.39
C ARG A 83 8.17 1.71 2.08
N GLN A 84 8.11 0.62 1.31
CA GLN A 84 7.86 -0.70 1.87
C GLN A 84 9.00 -1.14 2.79
N LEU A 85 10.25 -0.86 2.39
CA LEU A 85 11.43 -1.14 3.21
C LEU A 85 11.36 -0.38 4.55
N VAL A 86 11.16 0.94 4.49
CA VAL A 86 11.09 1.79 5.68
C VAL A 86 9.98 1.34 6.63
N ASN A 87 8.77 1.08 6.14
CA ASN A 87 7.66 0.62 6.97
C ASN A 87 7.99 -0.71 7.67
N ALA A 88 8.61 -1.67 6.97
CA ALA A 88 9.00 -2.94 7.56
C ALA A 88 10.11 -2.78 8.61
N LEU A 89 11.09 -1.90 8.36
CA LEU A 89 12.16 -1.63 9.31
C LEU A 89 11.67 -0.86 10.55
N GLU A 90 10.67 0.02 10.42
CA GLU A 90 9.99 0.64 11.56
C GLU A 90 9.26 -0.40 12.40
N GLU A 91 8.55 -1.35 11.76
CA GLU A 91 7.90 -2.46 12.46
C GLU A 91 8.95 -3.34 13.19
N PHE A 92 10.04 -3.70 12.54
CA PHE A 92 11.13 -4.46 13.16
C PHE A 92 11.73 -3.73 14.36
N ARG A 93 11.97 -2.43 14.21
CA ARG A 93 12.46 -1.60 15.32
C ARG A 93 11.50 -1.61 16.51
N ALA A 94 10.20 -1.47 16.27
CA ALA A 94 9.17 -1.51 17.32
C ALA A 94 9.11 -2.89 18.02
N LEU A 95 9.41 -3.98 17.28
CA LEU A 95 9.45 -5.33 17.81
C LEU A 95 10.81 -5.69 18.43
N GLY A 96 11.85 -4.84 18.32
CA GLY A 96 13.20 -5.11 18.75
C GLY A 96 13.96 -6.11 17.87
N ILE A 97 13.56 -6.24 16.59
CA ILE A 97 14.14 -7.17 15.62
C ILE A 97 15.21 -6.46 14.80
N GLY A 98 16.39 -7.08 14.68
CA GLY A 98 17.46 -6.61 13.80
C GLY A 98 17.14 -6.86 12.32
N PHE A 99 17.67 -6.01 11.42
CA PHE A 99 17.63 -6.25 9.98
C PHE A 99 19.02 -6.13 9.39
N VAL A 100 19.42 -7.13 8.59
CA VAL A 100 20.71 -7.16 7.92
C VAL A 100 20.51 -7.38 6.42
N SER A 101 21.13 -6.52 5.61
CA SER A 101 21.26 -6.70 4.17
C SER A 101 22.73 -6.88 3.82
N LEU A 102 23.09 -8.08 3.30
CA LEU A 102 24.50 -8.45 3.12
C LEU A 102 25.19 -7.61 2.04
N HIS A 103 24.55 -7.49 0.89
CA HIS A 103 25.18 -6.82 -0.27
C HIS A 103 25.37 -5.33 -0.05
N GLU A 104 24.46 -4.65 0.61
CA GLU A 104 24.56 -3.23 0.93
C GLU A 104 25.32 -2.96 2.23
N GLY A 105 25.70 -3.99 2.97
CA GLY A 105 26.42 -3.83 4.24
C GLY A 105 25.61 -3.11 5.32
N VAL A 106 24.27 -3.14 5.24
CA VAL A 106 23.38 -2.50 6.21
C VAL A 106 23.04 -3.47 7.31
N ASP A 107 23.32 -3.10 8.54
CA ASP A 107 22.99 -3.87 9.75
C ASP A 107 22.41 -2.93 10.81
N THR A 108 21.10 -2.96 10.99
CA THR A 108 20.40 -2.08 11.93
C THR A 108 20.69 -2.34 13.39
N SER A 109 21.38 -3.43 13.73
CA SER A 109 21.90 -3.67 15.08
C SER A 109 23.07 -2.74 15.41
N THR A 110 23.78 -2.24 14.39
CA THR A 110 24.92 -1.33 14.53
C THR A 110 24.49 0.15 14.52
N PRO A 111 25.27 1.07 15.14
CA PRO A 111 25.01 2.51 15.04
C PRO A 111 24.99 3.02 13.59
N ASN A 112 25.94 2.56 12.76
CA ASN A 112 26.04 2.96 11.36
C ASN A 112 24.81 2.49 10.54
N GLY A 113 24.37 1.25 10.70
CA GLY A 113 23.15 0.76 10.03
C GLY A 113 21.90 1.51 10.46
N ARG A 114 21.79 1.93 11.73
CA ARG A 114 20.70 2.79 12.20
C ARG A 114 20.74 4.18 11.56
N LEU A 115 21.93 4.75 11.36
CA LEU A 115 22.09 6.02 10.64
C LEU A 115 21.63 5.90 9.19
N VAL A 116 22.06 4.86 8.47
CA VAL A 116 21.64 4.60 7.08
C VAL A 116 20.13 4.43 6.99
N PHE A 117 19.53 3.71 7.94
CA PHE A 117 18.08 3.59 8.03
C PHE A 117 17.38 4.94 8.23
N GLY A 118 17.90 5.81 9.10
CA GLY A 118 17.39 7.17 9.31
C GLY A 118 17.38 7.99 8.02
N ILE A 119 18.42 7.87 7.20
CA ILE A 119 18.48 8.52 5.88
C ILE A 119 17.39 7.98 4.95
N PHE A 120 17.20 6.66 4.88
CA PHE A 120 16.15 6.06 4.06
C PHE A 120 14.73 6.49 4.51
N ALA A 121 14.50 6.58 5.81
CA ALA A 121 13.24 7.06 6.37
C ALA A 121 12.96 8.51 5.97
N SER A 122 13.95 9.39 6.07
CA SER A 122 13.84 10.80 5.65
C SER A 122 13.57 10.95 4.15
N ILE A 123 14.23 10.15 3.30
CA ILE A 123 13.98 10.15 1.85
C ILE A 123 12.55 9.68 1.54
N ALA A 124 12.08 8.63 2.20
CA ALA A 124 10.71 8.10 1.99
C ALA A 124 9.64 9.10 2.45
N GLU A 125 9.88 9.86 3.51
CA GLU A 125 9.00 10.93 3.97
C GLU A 125 8.97 12.08 2.99
N PHE A 126 10.12 12.54 2.52
CA PHE A 126 10.24 13.56 1.48
C PHE A 126 9.49 13.17 0.19
N GLU A 127 9.66 11.93 -0.30
CA GLU A 127 8.91 11.45 -1.46
C GLU A 127 7.39 11.48 -1.22
N ARG A 128 6.95 11.15 -0.01
CA ARG A 128 5.52 11.19 0.37
C ARG A 128 4.99 12.62 0.33
N GLU A 129 5.76 13.59 0.83
CA GLU A 129 5.38 15.00 0.80
C GLU A 129 5.29 15.52 -0.63
N LEU A 130 6.27 15.22 -1.47
CA LEU A 130 6.24 15.61 -2.90
C LEU A 130 5.02 15.05 -3.63
N ILE A 131 4.66 13.79 -3.38
CA ILE A 131 3.44 13.20 -3.98
C ILE A 131 2.19 13.92 -3.48
N ARG A 132 2.11 14.21 -2.16
CA ARG A 132 0.99 14.92 -1.55
C ARG A 132 0.82 16.32 -2.15
N ASP A 133 1.92 17.04 -2.35
CA ASP A 133 1.89 18.38 -2.93
C ASP A 133 1.50 18.37 -4.41
N ARG A 134 1.99 17.40 -5.18
CA ARG A 134 1.55 17.20 -6.57
C ARG A 134 0.05 16.92 -6.66
N VAL A 135 -0.48 16.05 -5.78
CA VAL A 135 -1.91 15.74 -5.73
C VAL A 135 -2.72 17.00 -5.36
N ARG A 136 -2.29 17.76 -4.35
CA ARG A 136 -2.94 19.01 -3.94
C ARG A 136 -2.98 20.03 -5.08
N SER A 137 -1.85 20.23 -5.75
CA SER A 137 -1.73 21.13 -6.88
C SER A 137 -2.61 20.69 -8.06
N GLY A 138 -2.62 19.38 -8.36
CA GLY A 138 -3.49 18.81 -9.39
C GLY A 138 -4.99 18.97 -9.08
N LEU A 139 -5.41 18.78 -7.83
CA LEU A 139 -6.79 19.01 -7.39
C LEU A 139 -7.17 20.49 -7.47
N ALA A 140 -6.27 21.40 -7.05
CA ALA A 140 -6.50 22.85 -7.17
C ALA A 140 -6.67 23.27 -8.62
N ALA A 141 -5.80 22.80 -9.52
CA ALA A 141 -5.91 23.08 -10.95
C ALA A 141 -7.17 22.48 -11.59
N ALA A 142 -7.60 21.30 -11.17
CA ALA A 142 -8.85 20.69 -11.62
C ALA A 142 -10.08 21.50 -11.16
N LYS A 143 -10.06 21.98 -9.90
CA LYS A 143 -11.10 22.84 -9.34
C LYS A 143 -11.16 24.19 -10.06
N ALA A 144 -10.02 24.80 -10.36
CA ALA A 144 -9.94 26.06 -11.11
C ALA A 144 -10.50 25.91 -12.53
N ARG A 145 -10.37 24.73 -13.15
CA ARG A 145 -10.97 24.39 -14.46
C ARG A 145 -12.45 23.97 -14.36
N GLY A 146 -13.12 24.19 -13.24
CA GLY A 146 -14.54 23.86 -13.05
C GLY A 146 -14.84 22.37 -12.90
N LYS A 147 -13.82 21.49 -12.83
CA LYS A 147 -14.07 20.06 -12.62
C LYS A 147 -14.64 19.81 -11.23
N ARG A 148 -15.78 19.13 -11.19
CA ARG A 148 -16.37 18.68 -9.92
C ARG A 148 -15.55 17.52 -9.37
N LEU A 149 -14.99 17.71 -8.18
CA LEU A 149 -14.21 16.70 -7.48
C LEU A 149 -15.11 15.86 -6.57
N GLY A 150 -14.71 14.61 -6.33
CA GLY A 150 -15.40 13.68 -5.45
C GLY A 150 -16.19 12.61 -6.21
N ARG A 151 -16.98 11.83 -5.46
CA ARG A 151 -17.79 10.76 -6.04
C ARG A 151 -18.84 11.35 -6.98
N PRO A 152 -18.96 10.84 -8.22
CA PRO A 152 -20.04 11.26 -9.13
C PRO A 152 -21.41 11.18 -8.46
N PRO A 153 -22.33 12.10 -8.76
CA PRO A 153 -23.70 11.98 -8.28
C PRO A 153 -24.29 10.66 -8.75
N ALA A 154 -25.14 10.04 -7.92
CA ALA A 154 -25.90 8.88 -8.36
C ALA A 154 -26.77 9.28 -9.57
N ALA A 155 -26.75 8.44 -10.62
CA ALA A 155 -27.55 8.62 -11.81
C ALA A 155 -29.01 8.28 -11.53
N VAL A 156 -29.72 9.19 -10.87
CA VAL A 156 -31.17 9.06 -10.64
C VAL A 156 -31.85 10.16 -11.47
N ASP A 157 -32.80 9.75 -12.30
CA ASP A 157 -33.57 10.65 -13.11
C ASP A 157 -34.50 11.53 -12.24
N ALA A 158 -34.15 12.80 -12.10
CA ALA A 158 -34.90 13.75 -11.29
C ALA A 158 -36.36 13.94 -11.77
N HIS A 159 -36.60 13.85 -13.09
CA HIS A 159 -37.94 13.97 -13.66
C HIS A 159 -38.79 12.75 -13.24
N LYS A 160 -38.27 11.53 -13.33
CA LYS A 160 -38.96 10.33 -12.92
C LYS A 160 -39.26 10.34 -11.41
N VAL A 161 -38.32 10.85 -10.61
CA VAL A 161 -38.54 11.04 -9.15
C VAL A 161 -39.68 12.04 -8.90
N ALA A 162 -39.72 13.18 -9.61
CA ALA A 162 -40.75 14.17 -9.45
C ALA A 162 -42.16 13.62 -9.84
N VAL A 163 -42.24 12.87 -10.92
CA VAL A 163 -43.49 12.23 -11.36
C VAL A 163 -44.04 11.25 -10.31
N LEU A 164 -43.18 10.39 -9.78
CA LEU A 164 -43.56 9.42 -8.75
C LEU A 164 -43.92 10.09 -7.43
N HIS A 165 -43.24 11.16 -7.06
CA HIS A 165 -43.55 11.92 -5.84
C HIS A 165 -44.89 12.64 -5.97
N ASN A 166 -45.18 13.28 -7.10
CA ASN A 166 -46.44 13.95 -7.37
C ASN A 166 -47.62 12.96 -7.44
N ALA A 167 -47.36 11.71 -7.81
CA ALA A 167 -48.31 10.60 -7.73
C ALA A 167 -48.55 10.08 -6.28
N GLY A 168 -48.04 10.77 -5.24
CA GLY A 168 -48.25 10.45 -3.83
C GLY A 168 -47.37 9.31 -3.28
N ARG A 169 -46.34 8.86 -4.02
CA ARG A 169 -45.43 7.83 -3.56
C ARG A 169 -44.49 8.35 -2.49
N SER A 170 -44.23 7.54 -1.45
CA SER A 170 -43.26 7.88 -0.41
C SER A 170 -41.82 7.83 -0.92
N TYR A 171 -40.89 8.58 -0.30
CA TYR A 171 -39.47 8.53 -0.63
C TYR A 171 -38.87 7.14 -0.52
N ALA A 172 -39.34 6.34 0.43
CA ALA A 172 -38.89 4.95 0.62
C ALA A 172 -39.34 4.05 -0.55
N SER A 173 -40.60 4.19 -0.99
CA SER A 173 -41.13 3.44 -2.13
C SER A 173 -40.39 3.81 -3.43
N ILE A 174 -40.17 5.12 -3.68
CA ILE A 174 -39.42 5.60 -4.85
C ILE A 174 -37.97 5.12 -4.82
N ALA A 175 -37.33 5.14 -3.65
CA ALA A 175 -35.96 4.67 -3.49
C ALA A 175 -35.83 3.17 -3.79
N HIS A 176 -36.76 2.37 -3.34
CA HIS A 176 -36.81 0.94 -3.62
C HIS A 176 -37.02 0.67 -5.11
N GLU A 177 -37.97 1.36 -5.76
CA GLU A 177 -38.28 1.19 -7.18
C GLU A 177 -37.11 1.60 -8.09
N LEU A 178 -36.37 2.65 -7.73
CA LEU A 178 -35.23 3.16 -8.51
C LEU A 178 -33.88 2.60 -8.08
N GLY A 179 -33.83 1.59 -7.22
CA GLY A 179 -32.60 0.95 -6.74
C GLY A 179 -31.65 1.95 -6.08
N SER A 180 -32.18 2.92 -5.34
CA SER A 180 -31.43 4.01 -4.74
C SER A 180 -31.73 4.14 -3.25
N ASN A 181 -31.19 5.16 -2.59
CA ASN A 181 -31.52 5.46 -1.20
C ASN A 181 -32.38 6.74 -1.07
N THR A 182 -33.12 6.85 0.00
CA THR A 182 -34.06 7.96 0.28
C THR A 182 -33.40 9.34 0.26
N ARG A 183 -32.09 9.42 0.68
CA ARG A 183 -31.31 10.66 0.66
C ARG A 183 -31.03 11.10 -0.77
N THR A 184 -30.72 10.15 -1.69
CA THR A 184 -30.50 10.43 -3.11
C THR A 184 -31.77 10.91 -3.78
N ILE A 185 -32.94 10.27 -3.48
CA ILE A 185 -34.24 10.67 -4.00
C ILE A 185 -34.57 12.09 -3.56
N ARG A 186 -34.44 12.42 -2.28
CA ARG A 186 -34.68 13.76 -1.75
C ARG A 186 -33.80 14.83 -2.42
N ARG A 187 -32.51 14.52 -2.65
CA ARG A 187 -31.59 15.41 -3.38
C ARG A 187 -31.94 15.57 -4.85
N ALA A 188 -32.46 14.53 -5.50
CA ALA A 188 -32.87 14.59 -6.91
C ALA A 188 -34.07 15.51 -7.07
N LEU A 189 -35.06 15.46 -6.18
CA LEU A 189 -36.21 16.38 -6.14
C LEU A 189 -35.75 17.83 -5.97
N GLN A 190 -34.95 18.12 -4.96
CA GLN A 190 -34.41 19.47 -4.72
C GLN A 190 -33.66 20.06 -5.93
N ARG A 191 -33.01 19.20 -6.73
CA ARG A 191 -32.32 19.62 -7.98
C ARG A 191 -33.32 19.86 -9.10
N GLY A 192 -34.41 19.12 -9.18
CA GLY A 192 -35.47 19.29 -10.17
C GLY A 192 -36.32 20.54 -9.93
N GLU A 193 -36.47 20.97 -8.70
CA GLU A 193 -37.23 22.15 -8.26
C GLU A 193 -36.42 23.46 -8.47
N ASN A 194 -35.10 23.41 -8.68
CA ASN A 194 -34.29 24.61 -8.94
C ASN A 194 -33.91 24.71 -10.42
N PRO A 195 -34.71 25.46 -11.23
CA PRO A 195 -34.45 25.63 -12.69
C PRO A 195 -33.14 26.35 -12.99
N PHE A 196 -32.56 27.09 -12.01
CA PHE A 196 -31.30 27.82 -12.18
C PHE A 196 -30.04 26.95 -11.97
N ALA A 197 -30.15 25.70 -11.52
CA ALA A 197 -29.02 24.79 -11.35
C ALA A 197 -28.47 24.22 -12.68
N ARG A 198 -29.09 24.54 -13.83
CA ARG A 198 -28.72 24.06 -15.18
C ARG A 198 -27.84 25.02 -15.98
N VAL A 199 -27.55 26.25 -15.50
CA VAL A 199 -26.92 27.31 -16.33
C VAL A 199 -25.38 27.37 -16.17
N SER A 200 -24.71 26.47 -15.50
CA SER A 200 -23.26 26.55 -15.36
C SER A 200 -22.46 25.42 -16.03
N VAL A 201 -22.96 24.86 -17.15
CA VAL A 201 -22.21 23.90 -17.97
C VAL A 201 -22.42 24.19 -19.46
N THR A 202 -22.05 25.40 -19.91
CA THR A 202 -21.67 25.66 -21.30
C THR A 202 -21.04 27.05 -21.38
N ALA A 203 -19.72 27.08 -21.31
CA ALA A 203 -18.83 27.99 -22.04
C ALA A 203 -17.39 27.49 -21.84
#